data_6b81920dc54b688628cafc831be2fdd6
#
_entry.id   6b81920dc54b688628cafc831be2fdd6
#
_cell.length_a   1.000
_cell.length_b   1.000
_cell.length_c   1.000
_cell.angle_alpha   90.00
_cell.angle_beta   90.00
_cell.angle_gamma   90.00
#
_symmetry.space_group_name_H-M   'P 1'
#
loop_
_entity.id
_entity.type
_entity.pdbx_description
1 polymer ?
#
loop_
_entity_poly.entity_id
_entity_poly.type
_entity_poly.pdbx_seq_one_letter_code
_entity_poly.pdbx_strand_id
1 'polypeptide(L)'
;MFLAGREIRRAPVRFGLLAGAVGLLIFLVFFQQTLLSSLLNSFTGALQNQSGTVLVYSSEARNNLEASVLSPEIAAQVAAVPGVGQVGPLGAATMTLLAKGQQIDVAVIGAEPGKPGQPTKLISG
;
A
#
# COMPACT_ATOMS: atom_id res chain seq x y z
N MET A 1 9.79 -33.35 35.48
CA MET A 1 8.76 -32.48 34.80
C MET A 1 7.45 -32.32 35.59
N PHE A 2 7.26 -32.96 36.74
CA PHE A 2 6.00 -32.88 37.52
C PHE A 2 5.87 -31.67 38.45
N LEU A 3 6.96 -30.99 38.81
CA LEU A 3 6.94 -29.84 39.73
C LEU A 3 6.29 -28.59 39.13
N ALA A 4 6.61 -28.26 37.88
CA ALA A 4 6.05 -27.08 37.22
C ALA A 4 4.52 -27.15 37.04
N GLY A 5 3.98 -28.30 36.68
CA GLY A 5 2.54 -28.52 36.57
C GLY A 5 1.79 -28.39 37.90
N ARG A 6 2.45 -28.73 39.02
CA ARG A 6 1.88 -28.63 40.36
C ARG A 6 1.89 -27.18 40.89
N GLU A 7 2.91 -26.40 40.53
CA GLU A 7 2.97 -24.97 40.85
C GLU A 7 1.92 -24.16 40.08
N ILE A 8 1.73 -24.46 38.79
CA ILE A 8 0.69 -23.79 37.97
C ILE A 8 -0.71 -24.02 38.57
N ARG A 9 -0.98 -25.26 39.08
CA ARG A 9 -2.26 -25.56 39.74
C ARG A 9 -2.45 -24.88 41.08
N ARG A 10 -1.37 -24.53 41.80
CA ARG A 10 -1.44 -23.86 43.08
C ARG A 10 -1.63 -22.33 43.01
N ALA A 11 -1.23 -21.71 41.89
CA ALA A 11 -1.38 -20.27 41.69
C ALA A 11 -1.92 -19.96 40.28
N PRO A 12 -3.13 -20.41 39.91
CA PRO A 12 -3.66 -20.31 38.54
C PRO A 12 -3.83 -18.84 38.10
N VAL A 13 -4.18 -17.95 39.02
CA VAL A 13 -4.35 -16.55 38.71
C VAL A 13 -3.03 -15.88 38.32
N ARG A 14 -1.95 -16.18 39.01
CA ARG A 14 -0.62 -15.60 38.71
C ARG A 14 -0.10 -16.06 37.36
N PHE A 15 -0.22 -17.34 37.07
CA PHE A 15 0.20 -17.91 35.79
C PHE A 15 -0.73 -17.47 34.65
N GLY A 16 -2.03 -17.36 34.91
CA GLY A 16 -3.01 -16.83 33.95
C GLY A 16 -2.72 -15.37 33.56
N LEU A 17 -2.36 -14.54 34.53
CA LEU A 17 -1.95 -13.16 34.25
C LEU A 17 -0.66 -13.07 33.42
N LEU A 18 0.33 -13.87 33.74
CA LEU A 18 1.58 -13.93 32.98
C LEU A 18 1.33 -14.41 31.53
N ALA A 19 0.59 -15.50 31.39
CA ALA A 19 0.21 -16.02 30.07
C ALA A 19 -0.63 -15.02 29.27
N GLY A 20 -1.56 -14.32 29.93
CA GLY A 20 -2.35 -13.27 29.33
C GLY A 20 -1.51 -12.08 28.87
N ALA A 21 -0.54 -11.65 29.69
CA ALA A 21 0.38 -10.58 29.32
C ALA A 21 1.23 -10.94 28.11
N VAL A 22 1.80 -12.14 28.09
CA VAL A 22 2.57 -12.64 26.95
C VAL A 22 1.68 -12.78 25.71
N GLY A 23 0.48 -13.33 25.87
CA GLY A 23 -0.50 -13.45 24.78
C GLY A 23 -0.89 -12.09 24.19
N LEU A 24 -1.08 -11.08 25.04
CA LEU A 24 -1.38 -9.72 24.61
C LEU A 24 -0.21 -9.12 23.82
N LEU A 25 1.02 -9.31 24.27
CA LEU A 25 2.20 -8.82 23.55
C LEU A 25 2.32 -9.46 22.16
N ILE A 26 2.14 -10.77 22.08
CA ILE A 26 2.16 -11.49 20.80
C ILE A 26 1.05 -11.00 19.90
N PHE A 27 -0.17 -10.82 20.43
CA PHE A 27 -1.30 -10.29 19.68
C PHE A 27 -1.01 -8.89 19.14
N LEU A 28 -0.45 -7.99 19.96
CA LEU A 28 -0.09 -6.63 19.50
C LEU A 28 0.94 -6.65 18.38
N VAL A 29 1.95 -7.51 18.46
CA VAL A 29 2.95 -7.64 17.39
C VAL A 29 2.30 -8.10 16.08
N PHE A 30 1.47 -9.14 16.12
CA PHE A 30 0.76 -9.60 14.92
C PHE A 30 -0.23 -8.58 14.39
N PHE A 31 -0.94 -7.88 15.26
CA PHE A 31 -1.86 -6.82 14.87
C PHE A 31 -1.14 -5.69 14.15
N GLN A 32 -0.01 -5.23 14.70
CA GLN A 32 0.81 -4.19 14.08
C GLN A 32 1.37 -4.64 12.71
N GLN A 33 1.82 -5.88 12.59
CA GLN A 33 2.29 -6.46 11.33
C GLN A 33 1.18 -6.49 10.27
N THR A 34 -0.03 -6.88 10.67
CA THR A 34 -1.18 -6.93 9.77
C THR A 34 -1.58 -5.55 9.28
N LEU A 35 -1.61 -4.56 10.17
CA LEU A 35 -1.89 -3.17 9.80
C LEU A 35 -0.86 -2.62 8.81
N LEU A 36 0.42 -2.83 9.09
CA LEU A 36 1.50 -2.36 8.22
C LEU A 36 1.41 -3.01 6.84
N SER A 37 1.19 -4.32 6.77
CA SER A 37 1.04 -5.05 5.51
C SER A 37 -0.18 -4.59 4.72
N SER A 38 -1.30 -4.32 5.39
CA SER A 38 -2.51 -3.80 4.76
C SER A 38 -2.30 -2.42 4.15
N LEU A 39 -1.65 -1.52 4.90
CA LEU A 39 -1.30 -0.18 4.40
C LEU A 39 -0.37 -0.26 3.19
N LEU A 40 0.72 -1.02 3.29
CA LEU A 40 1.66 -1.18 2.18
C LEU A 40 0.98 -1.76 0.94
N ASN A 41 0.14 -2.77 1.08
CA ASN A 41 -0.59 -3.34 -0.05
C ASN A 41 -1.59 -2.35 -0.68
N SER A 42 -2.21 -1.49 0.11
CA SER A 42 -3.12 -0.47 -0.41
C SER A 42 -2.37 0.59 -1.22
N PHE A 43 -1.17 0.99 -0.80
CA PHE A 43 -0.37 1.97 -1.53
C PHE A 43 0.36 1.38 -2.74
N THR A 44 0.89 0.17 -2.63
CA THR A 44 1.69 -0.44 -3.70
C THR A 44 0.87 -1.24 -4.71
N GLY A 45 -0.30 -1.72 -4.31
CA GLY A 45 -1.13 -2.58 -5.17
C GLY A 45 -1.53 -1.92 -6.48
N ALA A 46 -1.87 -0.64 -6.45
CA ALA A 46 -2.21 0.13 -7.64
C ALA A 46 -1.00 0.33 -8.57
N LEU A 47 0.18 0.57 -7.99
CA LEU A 47 1.43 0.75 -8.74
C LEU A 47 1.96 -0.55 -9.32
N GLN A 48 1.77 -1.67 -8.64
CA GLN A 48 2.20 -2.99 -9.12
C GLN A 48 1.31 -3.56 -10.24
N ASN A 49 0.06 -3.09 -10.33
CA ASN A 49 -0.90 -3.56 -11.33
C ASN A 49 -0.92 -2.74 -12.63
N GLN A 50 -0.01 -1.80 -12.80
CA GLN A 50 0.09 -1.05 -14.04
C GLN A 50 1.08 -1.70 -15.03
N SER A 51 0.87 -1.43 -16.31
CA SER A 51 1.68 -1.97 -17.40
C SER A 51 3.04 -1.28 -17.58
N GLY A 52 3.28 -0.16 -16.88
CA GLY A 52 4.54 0.58 -16.96
C GLY A 52 5.63 -0.03 -16.05
N THR A 53 6.82 -0.23 -16.60
CA THR A 53 7.96 -0.81 -15.86
C THR A 53 8.74 0.25 -15.07
N VAL A 54 8.72 1.50 -15.52
CA VAL A 54 9.47 2.62 -14.93
C VAL A 54 8.54 3.81 -14.75
N LEU A 55 8.58 4.42 -13.58
CA LEU A 55 7.87 5.65 -13.27
C LEU A 55 8.85 6.82 -13.20
N VAL A 56 8.50 7.91 -13.85
CA VAL A 56 9.28 9.14 -13.85
C VAL A 56 8.57 10.18 -12.99
N TYR A 57 9.28 10.75 -12.04
CA TYR A 57 8.79 11.78 -11.13
C TYR A 57 9.54 13.08 -11.31
N SER A 58 8.92 14.20 -10.93
CA SER A 58 9.66 15.44 -10.77
C SER A 58 10.64 15.34 -9.59
N SER A 59 11.77 16.01 -9.66
CA SER A 59 12.80 16.01 -8.59
C SER A 59 12.25 16.51 -7.26
N GLU A 60 11.30 17.45 -7.29
CA GLU A 60 10.66 18.05 -6.12
C GLU A 60 9.66 17.12 -5.44
N ALA A 61 9.12 16.16 -6.18
CA ALA A 61 8.06 15.26 -5.68
C ALA A 61 8.54 14.19 -4.70
N ARG A 62 9.85 13.98 -4.56
CA ARG A 62 10.44 12.97 -3.64
C ARG A 62 9.77 11.59 -3.75
N ASN A 63 9.54 11.13 -4.96
CA ASN A 63 8.84 9.88 -5.28
C ASN A 63 7.35 9.84 -4.88
N ASN A 64 6.73 10.99 -4.66
CA ASN A 64 5.30 11.08 -4.43
C ASN A 64 4.57 11.31 -5.75
N LEU A 65 3.69 10.40 -6.14
CA LEU A 65 3.00 10.45 -7.42
C LEU A 65 2.01 11.63 -7.49
N GLU A 66 1.32 11.94 -6.40
CA GLU A 66 0.36 13.05 -6.34
C GLU A 66 1.05 14.43 -6.38
N ALA A 67 2.25 14.52 -5.81
CA ALA A 67 3.05 15.75 -5.81
C ALA A 67 3.88 15.93 -7.08
N SER A 68 3.96 14.91 -7.94
CA SER A 68 4.76 14.96 -9.15
C SER A 68 4.00 15.62 -10.29
N VAL A 69 4.38 16.83 -10.61
CA VAL A 69 3.87 17.54 -11.79
C VAL A 69 4.96 17.60 -12.83
N LEU A 70 4.71 17.00 -13.99
CA LEU A 70 5.61 16.98 -15.13
C LEU A 70 4.99 17.78 -16.28
N SER A 71 5.78 18.61 -16.94
CA SER A 71 5.31 19.31 -18.15
C SER A 71 5.20 18.33 -19.32
N PRO A 72 4.30 18.57 -20.29
CA PRO A 72 4.14 17.70 -21.45
C PRO A 72 5.42 17.53 -22.28
N GLU A 73 6.32 18.52 -22.24
CA GLU A 73 7.60 18.48 -22.95
C GLU A 73 8.54 17.40 -22.40
N ILE A 74 8.45 17.08 -21.11
CA ILE A 74 9.25 16.01 -20.49
C ILE A 74 8.87 14.64 -21.06
N ALA A 75 7.60 14.42 -21.38
CA ALA A 75 7.16 13.19 -22.02
C ALA A 75 7.86 12.95 -23.35
N ALA A 76 8.05 14.01 -24.15
CA ALA A 76 8.79 13.94 -25.41
C ALA A 76 10.28 13.68 -25.20
N GLN A 77 10.88 14.28 -24.17
CA GLN A 77 12.30 14.05 -23.82
C GLN A 77 12.52 12.62 -23.37
N VAL A 78 11.64 12.07 -22.52
CA VAL A 78 11.70 10.68 -22.06
C VAL A 78 11.52 9.71 -23.22
N ALA A 79 10.60 10.01 -24.15
CA ALA A 79 10.39 9.16 -25.33
C ALA A 79 11.62 9.12 -26.27
N ALA A 80 12.44 10.17 -26.25
CA ALA A 80 13.66 10.26 -27.05
C ALA A 80 14.86 9.48 -26.44
N VAL A 81 14.74 8.96 -25.20
CA VAL A 81 15.82 8.21 -24.55
C VAL A 81 15.97 6.84 -25.19
N PRO A 82 17.19 6.44 -25.60
CA PRO A 82 17.43 5.11 -26.15
C PRO A 82 17.01 3.98 -25.18
N GLY A 83 16.21 3.04 -25.67
CA GLY A 83 15.69 1.93 -24.86
C GLY A 83 14.28 2.17 -24.30
N VAL A 84 13.71 3.36 -24.46
CA VAL A 84 12.32 3.62 -24.12
C VAL A 84 11.43 3.24 -25.29
N GLY A 85 10.54 2.27 -25.07
CA GLY A 85 9.61 1.80 -26.10
C GLY A 85 8.36 2.65 -26.23
N GLN A 86 7.74 2.96 -25.11
CA GLN A 86 6.51 3.77 -25.05
C GLN A 86 6.49 4.59 -23.76
N VAL A 87 5.86 5.77 -23.85
CA VAL A 87 5.64 6.67 -22.71
C VAL A 87 4.14 6.96 -22.59
N GLY A 88 3.63 6.91 -21.37
CA GLY A 88 2.24 7.21 -21.06
C GLY A 88 2.13 8.14 -19.86
N PRO A 89 1.24 9.14 -19.90
CA PRO A 89 0.97 9.97 -18.73
C PRO A 89 0.23 9.16 -17.66
N LEU A 90 0.61 9.37 -16.43
CA LEU A 90 -0.03 8.79 -15.25
C LEU A 90 -0.35 9.91 -14.28
N GLY A 91 -1.61 10.04 -13.91
CA GLY A 91 -2.06 10.98 -12.89
C GLY A 91 -2.55 10.21 -11.67
N ALA A 92 -2.29 10.73 -10.48
CA ALA A 92 -2.88 10.24 -9.24
C ALA A 92 -3.41 11.40 -8.42
N ALA A 93 -4.56 11.18 -7.80
CA ALA A 93 -5.17 12.12 -6.87
C ALA A 93 -5.96 11.37 -5.82
N THR A 94 -5.97 11.86 -4.60
CA THR A 94 -6.89 11.40 -3.57
C THR A 94 -8.10 12.33 -3.53
N MET A 95 -9.30 11.75 -3.59
CA MET A 95 -10.54 12.52 -3.49
C MET A 95 -11.54 11.81 -2.59
N THR A 96 -12.38 12.60 -1.93
CA THR A 96 -13.44 12.08 -1.06
C THR A 96 -14.73 11.93 -1.87
N LEU A 97 -15.23 10.72 -1.96
CA LEU A 97 -16.52 10.43 -2.59
C LEU A 97 -17.61 10.23 -1.54
N LEU A 98 -18.83 10.63 -1.88
CA LEU A 98 -20.01 10.36 -1.08
C LEU A 98 -20.68 9.08 -1.62
N ALA A 99 -20.57 7.99 -0.87
CA ALA A 99 -21.22 6.74 -1.22
C ALA A 99 -22.18 6.31 -0.10
N LYS A 100 -23.46 6.13 -0.45
CA LYS A 100 -24.51 5.73 0.52
C LYS A 100 -24.59 6.60 1.77
N GLY A 101 -24.33 7.92 1.63
CA GLY A 101 -24.36 8.87 2.73
C GLY A 101 -23.11 8.87 3.63
N GLN A 102 -22.09 8.12 3.26
CA GLN A 102 -20.79 8.10 3.94
C GLN A 102 -19.71 8.71 3.06
N GLN A 103 -18.79 9.44 3.65
CA GLN A 103 -17.61 9.95 3.00
C GLN A 103 -16.54 8.86 2.98
N ILE A 104 -16.05 8.54 1.79
CA ILE A 104 -15.02 7.53 1.58
C ILE A 104 -13.89 8.18 0.77
N ASP A 105 -12.68 8.13 1.30
CA ASP A 105 -11.50 8.59 0.58
C ASP A 105 -11.04 7.49 -0.40
N VAL A 106 -10.91 7.88 -1.65
CA VAL A 106 -10.50 7.00 -2.74
C VAL A 106 -9.28 7.57 -3.46
N ALA A 107 -8.34 6.70 -3.77
CA ALA A 107 -7.25 7.02 -4.67
C ALA A 107 -7.71 6.82 -6.12
N VAL A 108 -7.63 7.86 -6.91
CA VAL A 108 -7.96 7.84 -8.33
C VAL A 108 -6.67 7.86 -9.13
N ILE A 109 -6.54 6.91 -10.03
CA ILE A 109 -5.42 6.84 -10.96
C ILE A 109 -5.96 7.01 -12.36
N GLY A 110 -5.43 8.02 -13.08
CA GLY A 110 -5.73 8.29 -14.45
C GLY A 110 -4.59 7.83 -15.36
N ALA A 111 -4.91 7.03 -16.36
CA ALA A 111 -3.97 6.59 -17.39
C ALA A 111 -4.61 6.74 -18.78
N GLU A 112 -3.79 6.94 -19.79
CA GLU A 112 -4.26 7.03 -21.18
C GLU A 112 -4.47 5.61 -21.75
N PRO A 113 -5.64 5.32 -22.36
CA PRO A 113 -5.90 4.00 -22.93
C PRO A 113 -4.88 3.60 -23.99
N GLY A 114 -4.37 2.36 -23.87
CA GLY A 114 -3.38 1.82 -24.82
C GLY A 114 -1.94 2.27 -24.58
N LYS A 115 -1.68 3.07 -23.54
CA LYS A 115 -0.33 3.49 -23.14
C LYS A 115 0.11 2.87 -21.82
N PRO A 116 1.43 2.86 -21.51
CA PRO A 116 1.94 2.44 -20.23
C PRO A 116 1.30 3.22 -19.07
N GLY A 117 1.06 2.54 -17.94
CA GLY A 117 0.35 3.12 -16.79
C GLY A 117 -1.08 2.62 -16.64
N GLN A 118 -1.64 2.00 -17.67
CA GLN A 118 -2.96 1.41 -17.61
C GLN A 118 -2.98 0.20 -16.66
N PRO A 119 -4.03 0.03 -15.82
CA PRO A 119 -4.15 -1.15 -14.96
C PRO A 119 -4.28 -2.41 -15.81
N THR A 120 -3.50 -3.43 -15.46
CA THR A 120 -3.48 -4.72 -16.17
C THR A 120 -4.58 -5.67 -15.68
N LYS A 121 -5.08 -5.46 -14.48
CA LYS A 121 -6.09 -6.33 -13.86
C LYS A 121 -7.12 -5.49 -13.11
N LEU A 122 -8.39 -5.66 -13.48
CA LEU A 122 -9.54 -5.13 -12.76
C LEU A 122 -10.10 -6.22 -11.84
N ILE A 123 -10.43 -5.86 -10.60
CA ILE A 123 -11.02 -6.79 -9.62
C ILE A 123 -12.54 -6.84 -9.81
N SER A 124 -13.16 -5.70 -10.08
CA SER A 124 -14.56 -5.59 -10.49
C SER A 124 -14.79 -4.26 -11.19
N GLY A 125 -15.64 -4.25 -12.16
CA GLY A 125 -15.98 -3.04 -12.94
C GLY A 125 -16.71 -3.43 -14.22
#